data_cc739a159aea3daa87e768720a38f3b2
#
_entry.id   cc739a159aea3daa87e768720a38f3b2
#
_cell.length_a   1.000
_cell.length_b   1.000
_cell.length_c   1.000
_cell.angle_alpha   90.00
_cell.angle_beta   90.00
_cell.angle_gamma   90.00
#
_symmetry.space_group_name_H-M   'P 1'
#
loop_
_entity.id
_entity.type
_entity.pdbx_description
1 polymer ?
#
loop_
_entity_poly.entity_id
_entity_poly.type
_entity_poly.pdbx_seq_one_letter_code
_entity_poly.pdbx_strand_id
1 'polypeptide(L)'
;MPTTKNTPKKKTRATTPRMSKTHKDALANGRVEGRVIREYLEIVEATKPRRGRRRTAESISKRLAVIATELKTTDPVTKVRLIQERLDLRTELASMKSKNEVAAAETKFIKVAASFSERNDITFDAWREFGVSAAVLKKAGITR
;
A
#
# COMPACT_ATOMS: atom_id res chain seq x y z
N MET A 1 70.30 23.10 25.18
CA MET A 1 69.16 22.22 25.09
C MET A 1 68.08 22.91 24.27
N PRO A 2 67.86 22.58 23.00
CA PRO A 2 66.78 23.17 22.24
C PRO A 2 65.43 22.40 22.47
N THR A 3 64.43 23.09 22.95
CA THR A 3 63.07 22.61 23.14
C THR A 3 62.37 22.47 21.80
N THR A 4 62.08 21.24 21.43
CA THR A 4 61.27 20.92 20.23
C THR A 4 59.80 21.27 20.47
N LYS A 5 59.31 22.31 19.80
CA LYS A 5 57.88 22.66 19.76
C LYS A 5 57.11 21.62 18.91
N ASN A 6 56.32 20.79 19.57
CA ASN A 6 55.41 19.85 18.94
C ASN A 6 54.16 20.58 18.47
N THR A 7 54.08 20.83 17.15
CA THR A 7 52.90 21.46 16.53
C THR A 7 51.86 20.39 16.22
N PRO A 8 50.62 20.47 16.71
CA PRO A 8 49.57 19.47 16.41
C PRO A 8 49.16 19.57 14.94
N LYS A 9 49.39 18.49 14.19
CA LYS A 9 48.89 18.32 12.83
C LYS A 9 47.36 18.45 12.81
N LYS A 10 46.88 19.54 12.21
CA LYS A 10 45.49 19.78 11.94
C LYS A 10 44.96 18.65 11.05
N LYS A 11 44.14 17.73 11.60
CA LYS A 11 43.42 16.71 10.84
C LYS A 11 42.54 17.42 9.81
N THR A 12 42.93 17.37 8.56
CA THR A 12 42.06 17.77 7.44
C THR A 12 40.82 16.87 7.43
N ARG A 13 39.67 17.48 7.73
CA ARG A 13 38.38 16.83 7.62
C ARG A 13 38.23 16.38 6.17
N ALA A 14 38.22 15.07 5.93
CA ALA A 14 37.97 14.50 4.63
C ALA A 14 36.62 15.05 4.12
N THR A 15 36.67 15.90 3.09
CA THR A 15 35.52 16.41 2.40
C THR A 15 34.86 15.22 1.70
N THR A 16 33.71 14.75 2.22
CA THR A 16 32.90 13.75 1.55
C THR A 16 32.61 14.24 0.12
N PRO A 17 32.91 13.43 -0.91
CA PRO A 17 32.75 13.85 -2.29
C PRO A 17 31.31 14.28 -2.53
N ARG A 18 31.17 15.50 -3.04
CA ARG A 18 29.86 16.09 -3.32
C ARG A 18 29.18 15.25 -4.41
N MET A 19 28.07 14.58 -4.05
CA MET A 19 27.32 13.72 -4.96
C MET A 19 26.89 14.50 -6.21
N SER A 20 27.08 13.90 -7.39
CA SER A 20 26.67 14.48 -8.66
C SER A 20 25.17 14.72 -8.72
N LYS A 21 24.73 15.69 -9.55
CA LYS A 21 23.31 15.99 -9.72
C LYS A 21 22.53 14.75 -10.19
N THR A 22 23.07 14.04 -11.17
CA THR A 22 22.48 12.78 -11.69
C THR A 22 22.28 11.71 -10.61
N HIS A 23 23.23 11.58 -9.70
CA HIS A 23 23.11 10.64 -8.59
C HIS A 23 22.04 11.06 -7.58
N LYS A 24 21.91 12.35 -7.29
CA LYS A 24 20.85 12.87 -6.43
C LYS A 24 19.46 12.65 -7.04
N ASP A 25 19.34 12.86 -8.34
CA ASP A 25 18.09 12.67 -9.08
C ASP A 25 17.70 11.17 -9.10
N ALA A 26 18.66 10.28 -9.31
CA ALA A 26 18.44 8.84 -9.24
C ALA A 26 17.96 8.38 -7.85
N LEU A 27 18.57 8.92 -6.78
CA LEU A 27 18.12 8.65 -5.41
C LEU A 27 16.71 9.19 -5.13
N ALA A 28 16.40 10.40 -5.64
CA ALA A 28 15.08 10.99 -5.49
C ALA A 28 14.01 10.14 -6.19
N ASN A 29 14.27 9.71 -7.42
CA ASN A 29 13.40 8.82 -8.17
C ASN A 29 13.19 7.48 -7.44
N GLY A 30 14.25 6.87 -6.93
CA GLY A 30 14.16 5.64 -6.16
C GLY A 30 13.29 5.75 -4.91
N ARG A 31 13.32 6.90 -4.23
CA ARG A 31 12.44 7.18 -3.07
C ARG A 31 10.97 7.32 -3.48
N VAL A 32 10.71 7.97 -4.61
CA VAL A 32 9.35 8.14 -5.14
C VAL A 32 8.76 6.79 -5.53
N GLU A 33 9.52 5.99 -6.28
CA GLU A 33 9.09 4.65 -6.68
C GLU A 33 8.85 3.74 -5.45
N GLY A 34 9.77 3.75 -4.48
CA GLY A 34 9.61 2.98 -3.24
C GLY A 34 8.37 3.38 -2.44
N ARG A 35 7.98 4.66 -2.47
CA ARG A 35 6.73 5.13 -1.84
C ARG A 35 5.50 4.60 -2.56
N VAL A 36 5.46 4.67 -3.88
CA VAL A 36 4.36 4.15 -4.71
C VAL A 36 4.19 2.65 -4.52
N ILE A 37 5.29 1.90 -4.51
CA ILE A 37 5.29 0.46 -4.26
C ILE A 37 4.71 0.15 -2.88
N ARG A 38 5.18 0.85 -1.85
CA ARG A 38 4.69 0.66 -0.47
C ARG A 38 3.19 0.94 -0.36
N GLU A 39 2.72 2.07 -0.89
CA GLU A 39 1.30 2.45 -0.90
C GLU A 39 0.43 1.34 -1.51
N TYR A 40 0.84 0.81 -2.66
CA TYR A 40 0.12 -0.29 -3.31
C TYR A 40 0.14 -1.58 -2.49
N LEU A 41 1.30 -1.98 -1.94
CA LEU A 41 1.43 -3.21 -1.16
C LEU A 41 0.63 -3.16 0.16
N GLU A 42 0.59 -2.01 0.83
CA GLU A 42 -0.25 -1.79 2.02
C GLU A 42 -1.73 -1.98 1.69
N ILE A 43 -2.18 -1.46 0.56
CA ILE A 43 -3.56 -1.64 0.08
C ILE A 43 -3.84 -3.11 -0.25
N VAL A 44 -2.92 -3.80 -0.94
CA VAL A 44 -3.05 -5.23 -1.27
C VAL A 44 -3.15 -6.06 0.01
N GLU A 45 -2.35 -5.76 1.02
CA GLU A 45 -2.39 -6.45 2.30
C GLU A 45 -3.70 -6.23 3.05
N ALA A 46 -4.18 -4.98 3.09
CA ALA A 46 -5.44 -4.61 3.72
C ALA A 46 -6.66 -5.22 3.00
N THR A 47 -6.57 -5.44 1.68
CA THR A 47 -7.66 -5.96 0.84
C THR A 47 -7.61 -7.46 0.60
N LYS A 48 -6.70 -8.20 1.26
CA LYS A 48 -6.66 -9.67 1.16
C LYS A 48 -8.04 -10.28 1.40
N PRO A 49 -8.55 -11.11 0.46
CA PRO A 49 -9.90 -11.63 0.56
C PRO A 49 -10.01 -12.59 1.74
N ARG A 50 -10.97 -12.32 2.63
CA ARG A 50 -11.40 -13.31 3.62
C ARG A 50 -12.13 -14.45 2.93
N ARG A 51 -12.01 -15.68 3.44
CA ARG A 51 -12.75 -16.84 2.92
C ARG A 51 -14.25 -16.61 3.10
N GLY A 52 -15.04 -16.84 2.03
CA GLY A 52 -16.48 -16.75 2.04
C GLY A 52 -17.07 -16.13 0.76
N ARG A 53 -18.39 -16.29 0.57
CA ARG A 53 -19.11 -15.66 -0.53
C ARG A 53 -19.13 -14.14 -0.33
N ARG A 54 -18.61 -13.40 -1.28
CA ARG A 54 -18.61 -11.93 -1.25
C ARG A 54 -20.03 -11.39 -1.48
N ARG A 55 -20.48 -10.51 -0.60
CA ARG A 55 -21.67 -9.71 -0.83
C ARG A 55 -21.36 -8.62 -1.87
N THR A 56 -22.38 -8.24 -2.65
CA THR A 56 -22.27 -7.10 -3.56
C THR A 56 -22.69 -5.81 -2.85
N ALA A 57 -22.17 -4.66 -3.27
CA ALA A 57 -22.55 -3.37 -2.70
C ALA A 57 -24.06 -3.13 -2.79
N GLU A 58 -24.69 -3.61 -3.88
CA GLU A 58 -26.13 -3.54 -4.08
C GLU A 58 -26.88 -4.39 -3.06
N SER A 59 -26.46 -5.63 -2.80
CA SER A 59 -27.10 -6.50 -1.80
C SER A 59 -27.00 -5.93 -0.39
N ILE A 60 -25.86 -5.30 -0.06
CA ILE A 60 -25.67 -4.61 1.22
C ILE A 60 -26.62 -3.41 1.33
N SER A 61 -26.71 -2.59 0.29
CA SER A 61 -27.62 -1.43 0.28
C SER A 61 -29.09 -1.83 0.43
N LYS A 62 -29.52 -2.89 -0.24
CA LYS A 62 -30.87 -3.47 -0.09
C LYS A 62 -31.11 -3.94 1.36
N ARG A 63 -30.16 -4.66 1.96
CA ARG A 63 -30.31 -5.13 3.34
C ARG A 63 -30.34 -3.96 4.33
N LEU A 64 -29.53 -2.92 4.14
CA LEU A 64 -29.57 -1.70 4.96
C LEU A 64 -30.94 -1.00 4.91
N ALA A 65 -31.59 -0.95 3.75
CA ALA A 65 -32.94 -0.39 3.60
C ALA A 65 -33.98 -1.24 4.36
N VAL A 66 -33.91 -2.56 4.28
CA VAL A 66 -34.79 -3.47 5.03
C VAL A 66 -34.60 -3.29 6.53
N ILE A 67 -33.35 -3.24 7.03
CA ILE A 67 -33.06 -3.01 8.46
C ILE A 67 -33.65 -1.67 8.93
N ALA A 68 -33.60 -0.63 8.11
CA ALA A 68 -34.18 0.68 8.45
C ALA A 68 -35.71 0.62 8.66
N THR A 69 -36.43 -0.25 7.94
CA THR A 69 -37.84 -0.48 8.14
C THR A 69 -38.12 -1.39 9.33
N GLU A 70 -37.36 -2.47 9.51
CA GLU A 70 -37.52 -3.42 10.62
C GLU A 70 -37.27 -2.76 11.98
N LEU A 71 -36.35 -1.80 12.07
CA LEU A 71 -36.03 -1.06 13.31
C LEU A 71 -37.25 -0.27 13.86
N LYS A 72 -38.26 0.02 13.04
CA LYS A 72 -39.44 0.79 13.47
C LYS A 72 -40.45 -0.06 14.23
N THR A 73 -40.53 -1.36 13.92
CA THR A 73 -41.63 -2.25 14.37
C THR A 73 -41.18 -3.38 15.28
N THR A 74 -39.87 -3.58 15.44
CA THR A 74 -39.27 -4.74 16.13
C THR A 74 -39.12 -4.50 17.64
N ASP A 75 -39.08 -5.59 18.42
CA ASP A 75 -38.81 -5.57 19.88
C ASP A 75 -37.41 -5.05 20.25
N PRO A 76 -37.19 -4.56 21.48
CA PRO A 76 -35.91 -3.93 21.88
C PRO A 76 -34.71 -4.82 21.74
N VAL A 77 -34.80 -6.12 22.01
CA VAL A 77 -33.66 -7.06 21.92
C VAL A 77 -33.24 -7.26 20.47
N THR A 78 -34.21 -7.47 19.59
CA THR A 78 -33.95 -7.61 18.15
C THR A 78 -33.46 -6.30 17.55
N LYS A 79 -33.90 -5.12 18.05
CA LYS A 79 -33.36 -3.82 17.63
C LYS A 79 -31.84 -3.74 17.84
N VAL A 80 -31.33 -4.18 18.99
CA VAL A 80 -29.86 -4.16 19.25
C VAL A 80 -29.10 -5.01 18.23
N ARG A 81 -29.61 -6.18 17.88
CA ARG A 81 -29.03 -7.06 16.85
C ARG A 81 -29.05 -6.41 15.46
N LEU A 82 -30.16 -5.80 15.09
CA LEU A 82 -30.30 -5.09 13.81
C LEU A 82 -29.38 -3.87 13.73
N ILE A 83 -29.18 -3.15 14.85
CA ILE A 83 -28.24 -2.03 14.92
C ILE A 83 -26.82 -2.54 14.69
N GLN A 84 -26.43 -3.65 15.34
CA GLN A 84 -25.10 -4.23 15.12
C GLN A 84 -24.92 -4.67 13.65
N GLU A 85 -25.88 -5.40 13.08
CA GLU A 85 -25.84 -5.79 11.68
C GLU A 85 -25.71 -4.57 10.74
N ARG A 86 -26.42 -3.48 11.04
CA ARG A 86 -26.32 -2.22 10.29
C ARG A 86 -24.92 -1.61 10.33
N LEU A 87 -24.27 -1.64 11.50
CA LEU A 87 -22.90 -1.13 11.68
C LEU A 87 -21.91 -1.97 10.89
N ASP A 88 -22.03 -3.29 10.97
CA ASP A 88 -21.16 -4.23 10.24
C ASP A 88 -21.30 -4.06 8.72
N LEU A 89 -22.51 -3.96 8.22
CA LEU A 89 -22.79 -3.72 6.80
C LEU A 89 -22.27 -2.37 6.29
N ARG A 90 -22.35 -1.32 7.12
CA ARG A 90 -21.76 -0.02 6.76
C ARG A 90 -20.24 -0.08 6.67
N THR A 91 -19.60 -0.78 7.60
CA THR A 91 -18.15 -0.99 7.58
C THR A 91 -17.73 -1.79 6.35
N GLU A 92 -18.49 -2.85 6.02
CA GLU A 92 -18.26 -3.66 4.81
C GLU A 92 -18.42 -2.81 3.53
N LEU A 93 -19.46 -1.96 3.45
CA LEU A 93 -19.69 -1.07 2.31
C LEU A 93 -18.57 -0.02 2.17
N ALA A 94 -18.08 0.53 3.29
CA ALA A 94 -16.97 1.47 3.28
C ALA A 94 -15.68 0.81 2.76
N SER A 95 -15.40 -0.44 3.17
CA SER A 95 -14.26 -1.20 2.66
C SER A 95 -14.36 -1.53 1.16
N MET A 96 -15.59 -1.65 0.63
CA MET A 96 -15.80 -1.84 -0.81
C MET A 96 -15.55 -0.57 -1.63
N LYS A 97 -15.82 0.62 -1.08
CA LYS A 97 -15.54 1.91 -1.75
C LYS A 97 -14.04 2.13 -1.95
N SER A 98 -13.20 1.58 -1.09
CA SER A 98 -11.74 1.66 -1.22
C SER A 98 -11.19 0.93 -2.45
N LYS A 99 -11.99 0.14 -3.17
CA LYS A 99 -11.56 -0.50 -4.42
C LYS A 99 -11.18 0.48 -5.54
N ASN A 100 -11.77 1.67 -5.54
CA ASN A 100 -11.38 2.71 -6.50
C ASN A 100 -9.98 3.24 -6.18
N GLU A 101 -9.63 3.32 -4.90
CA GLU A 101 -8.28 3.67 -4.44
C GLU A 101 -7.26 2.59 -4.82
N VAL A 102 -7.67 1.30 -4.72
CA VAL A 102 -6.85 0.17 -5.18
C VAL A 102 -6.54 0.28 -6.67
N ALA A 103 -7.53 0.57 -7.50
CA ALA A 103 -7.34 0.71 -8.95
C ALA A 103 -6.41 1.89 -9.30
N ALA A 104 -6.52 3.01 -8.57
CA ALA A 104 -5.64 4.16 -8.75
C ALA A 104 -4.19 3.84 -8.33
N ALA A 105 -4.01 3.16 -7.19
CA ALA A 105 -2.70 2.71 -6.72
C ALA A 105 -2.09 1.66 -7.66
N GLU A 106 -2.90 0.73 -8.19
CA GLU A 106 -2.50 -0.26 -9.20
C GLU A 106 -1.93 0.42 -10.45
N THR A 107 -2.59 1.46 -10.95
CA THR A 107 -2.14 2.20 -12.12
C THR A 107 -0.78 2.87 -11.89
N LYS A 108 -0.55 3.43 -10.70
CA LYS A 108 0.75 4.00 -10.30
C LYS A 108 1.81 2.91 -10.17
N PHE A 109 1.47 1.77 -9.54
CA PHE A 109 2.34 0.62 -9.34
C PHE A 109 2.85 0.07 -10.68
N ILE A 110 1.95 -0.15 -11.65
CA ILE A 110 2.30 -0.69 -12.97
C ILE A 110 3.40 0.13 -13.65
N LYS A 111 3.41 1.45 -13.48
CA LYS A 111 4.40 2.35 -14.09
C LYS A 111 5.81 2.22 -13.52
N VAL A 112 5.93 1.82 -12.26
CA VAL A 112 7.21 1.82 -11.54
C VAL A 112 7.70 0.42 -11.16
N ALA A 113 6.81 -0.58 -11.23
CA ALA A 113 7.10 -1.92 -10.72
C ALA A 113 8.25 -2.62 -11.50
N ALA A 114 8.33 -2.45 -12.82
CA ALA A 114 9.39 -3.04 -13.63
C ALA A 114 10.77 -2.50 -13.22
N SER A 115 10.94 -1.18 -13.22
CA SER A 115 12.23 -0.54 -12.87
C SER A 115 12.63 -0.81 -11.42
N PHE A 116 11.65 -0.89 -10.51
CA PHE A 116 11.89 -1.24 -9.12
C PHE A 116 12.33 -2.69 -8.97
N SER A 117 11.69 -3.63 -9.69
CA SER A 117 12.04 -5.06 -9.66
C SER A 117 13.45 -5.31 -10.19
N GLU A 118 13.82 -4.68 -11.32
CA GLU A 118 15.17 -4.79 -11.90
C GLU A 118 16.26 -4.27 -10.95
N ARG A 119 16.03 -3.16 -10.29
CA ARG A 119 17.02 -2.58 -9.37
C ARG A 119 17.20 -3.34 -8.05
N ASN A 120 16.19 -4.09 -7.64
CA ASN A 120 16.18 -4.81 -6.36
C ASN A 120 16.18 -6.33 -6.54
N ASP A 121 16.36 -6.83 -7.76
CA ASP A 121 16.39 -8.25 -8.11
C ASP A 121 15.13 -9.01 -7.61
N ILE A 122 13.95 -8.36 -7.70
CA ILE A 122 12.70 -8.93 -7.22
C ILE A 122 12.06 -9.75 -8.34
N THR A 123 11.87 -11.04 -8.08
CA THR A 123 11.29 -11.98 -9.05
C THR A 123 9.77 -11.88 -9.12
N PHE A 124 9.19 -12.38 -10.23
CA PHE A 124 7.75 -12.54 -10.38
C PHE A 124 7.13 -13.35 -9.24
N ASP A 125 7.79 -14.44 -8.82
CA ASP A 125 7.28 -15.33 -7.77
C ASP A 125 7.24 -14.63 -6.40
N ALA A 126 8.20 -13.76 -6.08
CA ALA A 126 8.19 -12.95 -4.85
C ALA A 126 6.97 -12.03 -4.78
N TRP A 127 6.63 -11.35 -5.87
CA TRP A 127 5.43 -10.52 -5.95
C TRP A 127 4.15 -11.34 -5.80
N ARG A 128 4.12 -12.56 -6.38
CA ARG A 128 2.97 -13.47 -6.28
C ARG A 128 2.77 -13.98 -4.86
N GLU A 129 3.84 -14.33 -4.18
CA GLU A 129 3.81 -14.80 -2.79
C GLU A 129 3.29 -13.71 -1.85
N PHE A 130 3.68 -12.46 -2.07
CA PHE A 130 3.13 -11.33 -1.31
C PHE A 130 1.61 -11.17 -1.51
N GLY A 131 1.10 -11.44 -2.70
CA GLY A 131 -0.33 -11.36 -3.01
C GLY A 131 -0.69 -10.47 -4.19
N VAL A 132 0.30 -9.96 -4.93
CA VAL A 132 0.06 -9.19 -6.15
C VAL A 132 -0.49 -10.11 -7.24
N SER A 133 -1.53 -9.67 -7.97
CA SER A 133 -2.15 -10.50 -9.00
C SER A 133 -1.24 -10.65 -10.23
N ALA A 134 -1.27 -11.82 -10.85
CA ALA A 134 -0.52 -12.09 -12.07
C ALA A 134 -0.90 -11.13 -13.23
N ALA A 135 -2.17 -10.71 -13.26
CA ALA A 135 -2.66 -9.77 -14.28
C ALA A 135 -1.99 -8.39 -14.15
N VAL A 136 -1.80 -7.90 -12.92
CA VAL A 136 -1.12 -6.63 -12.63
C VAL A 136 0.35 -6.71 -12.99
N LEU A 137 1.03 -7.80 -12.62
CA LEU A 137 2.45 -8.02 -12.94
C LEU A 137 2.68 -8.10 -14.46
N LYS A 138 1.80 -8.79 -15.18
CA LYS A 138 1.85 -8.85 -16.65
C LYS A 138 1.68 -7.46 -17.28
N LYS A 139 0.75 -6.63 -16.76
CA LYS A 139 0.58 -5.24 -17.20
C LYS A 139 1.81 -4.38 -16.89
N ALA A 140 2.52 -4.67 -15.81
CA ALA A 140 3.75 -3.98 -15.43
C ALA A 140 4.99 -4.47 -16.22
N GLY A 141 4.86 -5.49 -17.07
CA GLY A 141 5.96 -6.06 -17.83
C GLY A 141 6.82 -7.08 -17.05
N ILE A 142 6.39 -7.47 -15.86
CA ILE A 142 7.06 -8.48 -15.04
C ILE A 142 6.48 -9.85 -15.39
N THR A 143 7.23 -10.63 -16.12
CA THR A 143 6.85 -12.00 -16.53
C THR A 143 7.73 -13.02 -15.81
N ARG A 144 7.30 -14.27 -15.83
CA ARG A 144 8.00 -15.41 -15.24
C ARG A 144 9.27 -15.74 -16.02
#